data_ecd35149ed7226dde30b94e3be353f79
#
_entry.id   ecd35149ed7226dde30b94e3be353f79
#
_cell.length_a   1.000
_cell.length_b   1.000
_cell.length_c   1.000
_cell.angle_alpha   90.00
_cell.angle_beta   90.00
_cell.angle_gamma   90.00
#
_symmetry.space_group_name_H-M   'P 1'
#
loop_
_entity.id
_entity.type
_entity.pdbx_description
1 polymer ?
#
loop_
_entity_poly.entity_id
_entity_poly.type
_entity_poly.pdbx_seq_one_letter_code
_entity_poly.pdbx_strand_id
1 'polypeptide(L)'
;MDPVSLQKSVAEKIKALYAISRELEQLFPGRHYTPDGHMVGSIGEALAASWYGLELFTAGAETHDAKASDGRLVQIKATQIDRAALSSEPDWLLVLKIHPDGTFTEEYNGPGTLAWNHCGKMQKNGQRPISLAELRKLQAEVPVELRLPQSV
;
A
#
# COMPACT_ATOMS: atom_id res chain seq x y z
N MET A 1 21.38 -7.77 -0.15
CA MET A 1 20.45 -8.76 -0.79
C MET A 1 19.98 -8.18 -2.11
N ASP A 2 20.02 -8.96 -3.16
CA ASP A 2 19.53 -8.50 -4.46
C ASP A 2 17.98 -8.36 -4.46
N PRO A 3 17.40 -7.57 -5.40
CA PRO A 3 15.97 -7.31 -5.41
C PRO A 3 15.09 -8.56 -5.48
N VAL A 4 15.49 -9.57 -6.26
CA VAL A 4 14.71 -10.81 -6.41
C VAL A 4 14.68 -11.58 -5.09
N SER A 5 15.83 -11.73 -4.43
CA SER A 5 15.94 -12.40 -3.14
C SER A 5 15.18 -11.66 -2.05
N LEU A 6 15.20 -10.32 -2.07
CA LEU A 6 14.46 -9.49 -1.13
C LEU A 6 12.95 -9.68 -1.31
N GLN A 7 12.45 -9.59 -2.55
CA GLN A 7 11.03 -9.80 -2.84
C GLN A 7 10.55 -11.17 -2.39
N LYS A 8 11.32 -12.21 -2.70
CA LYS A 8 11.00 -13.57 -2.29
C LYS A 8 10.90 -13.70 -0.77
N SER A 9 11.89 -13.18 -0.06
CA SER A 9 11.94 -13.23 1.40
C SER A 9 10.75 -12.48 2.02
N VAL A 10 10.44 -11.27 1.54
CA VAL A 10 9.31 -10.48 2.02
C VAL A 10 7.99 -11.21 1.76
N ALA A 11 7.81 -11.72 0.54
CA ALA A 11 6.59 -12.46 0.18
C ALA A 11 6.37 -13.67 1.08
N GLU A 12 7.39 -14.47 1.30
CA GLU A 12 7.32 -15.67 2.14
C GLU A 12 6.92 -15.32 3.58
N LYS A 13 7.51 -14.27 4.15
CA LYS A 13 7.24 -13.86 5.52
C LYS A 13 5.83 -13.29 5.70
N ILE A 14 5.36 -12.49 4.75
CA ILE A 14 4.00 -11.94 4.80
C ILE A 14 2.96 -13.06 4.66
N LYS A 15 3.17 -14.00 3.73
CA LYS A 15 2.30 -15.17 3.59
C LYS A 15 2.26 -16.01 4.87
N ALA A 16 3.41 -16.21 5.51
CA ALA A 16 3.51 -16.94 6.78
C ALA A 16 2.73 -16.20 7.90
N LEU A 17 2.84 -14.89 7.96
CA LEU A 17 2.12 -14.07 8.94
C LEU A 17 0.60 -14.24 8.81
N TYR A 18 0.08 -14.14 7.58
CA TYR A 18 -1.36 -14.33 7.33
C TYR A 18 -1.80 -15.77 7.59
N ALA A 19 -0.95 -16.76 7.27
CA ALA A 19 -1.24 -18.17 7.57
C ALA A 19 -1.37 -18.40 9.08
N ILE A 20 -0.45 -17.85 9.87
CA ILE A 20 -0.48 -17.95 11.33
C ILE A 20 -1.74 -17.27 11.89
N SER A 21 -2.12 -16.11 11.36
CA SER A 21 -3.35 -15.42 11.76
C SER A 21 -4.58 -16.31 11.55
N ARG A 22 -4.68 -16.97 10.40
CA ARG A 22 -5.79 -17.90 10.11
C ARG A 22 -5.79 -19.12 11.04
N GLU A 23 -4.62 -19.67 11.33
CA GLU A 23 -4.50 -20.81 12.25
C GLU A 23 -4.97 -20.44 13.66
N LEU A 24 -4.62 -19.25 14.15
CA LEU A 24 -5.10 -18.74 15.42
C LEU A 24 -6.62 -18.55 15.43
N GLU A 25 -7.19 -18.04 14.36
CA GLU A 25 -8.64 -17.86 14.22
C GLU A 25 -9.38 -19.21 14.21
N GLN A 26 -8.77 -20.25 13.66
CA GLN A 26 -9.32 -21.61 13.70
C GLN A 26 -9.27 -22.20 15.11
N LEU A 27 -8.20 -21.92 15.86
CA LEU A 27 -8.08 -22.38 17.26
C LEU A 27 -9.05 -21.66 18.20
N PHE A 28 -9.33 -20.39 17.93
CA PHE A 28 -10.20 -19.54 18.74
C PHE A 28 -11.30 -18.92 17.87
N PRO A 29 -12.32 -19.68 17.49
CA PRO A 29 -13.40 -19.16 16.63
C PRO A 29 -14.06 -17.93 17.24
N GLY A 30 -14.34 -16.93 16.40
CA GLY A 30 -14.93 -15.66 16.81
C GLY A 30 -13.93 -14.58 17.25
N ARG A 31 -12.66 -14.93 17.34
CA ARG A 31 -11.57 -13.97 17.56
C ARG A 31 -10.89 -13.62 16.25
N HIS A 32 -10.38 -12.39 16.15
CA HIS A 32 -9.70 -11.88 14.97
C HIS A 32 -8.23 -11.66 15.25
N TYR A 33 -7.38 -12.23 14.39
CA TYR A 33 -5.93 -12.10 14.47
C TYR A 33 -5.34 -11.48 13.22
N THR A 34 -6.20 -11.09 12.27
CA THR A 34 -5.78 -10.41 11.04
C THR A 34 -5.08 -9.10 11.37
N PRO A 35 -3.95 -8.79 10.73
CA PRO A 35 -3.28 -7.51 10.93
C PRO A 35 -4.23 -6.33 10.68
N ASP A 36 -4.07 -5.27 11.46
CA ASP A 36 -4.85 -4.04 11.31
C ASP A 36 -3.93 -2.80 11.26
N GLY A 37 -4.51 -1.65 11.15
CA GLY A 37 -3.93 -0.31 11.18
C GLY A 37 -2.43 -0.21 10.93
N HIS A 38 -1.66 -0.14 12.01
CA HIS A 38 -0.21 0.06 11.95
C HIS A 38 0.51 -1.10 11.24
N MET A 39 0.13 -2.35 11.54
CA MET A 39 0.76 -3.52 10.94
C MET A 39 0.50 -3.58 9.43
N VAL A 40 -0.72 -3.29 8.98
CA VAL A 40 -1.06 -3.24 7.55
C VAL A 40 -0.24 -2.17 6.82
N GLY A 41 -0.10 -1.00 7.43
CA GLY A 41 0.75 0.07 6.89
C GLY A 41 2.20 -0.38 6.73
N SER A 42 2.77 -0.99 7.75
CA SER A 42 4.15 -1.49 7.73
C SER A 42 4.35 -2.59 6.69
N ILE A 43 3.38 -3.49 6.54
CA ILE A 43 3.41 -4.53 5.49
C ILE A 43 3.40 -3.87 4.11
N GLY A 44 2.55 -2.88 3.90
CA GLY A 44 2.49 -2.12 2.65
C GLY A 44 3.82 -1.45 2.30
N GLU A 45 4.45 -0.84 3.28
CA GLU A 45 5.77 -0.21 3.09
C GLU A 45 6.84 -1.24 2.71
N ALA A 46 6.85 -2.41 3.37
CA ALA A 46 7.79 -3.49 3.05
C ALA A 46 7.59 -4.01 1.62
N LEU A 47 6.34 -4.21 1.21
CA LEU A 47 5.99 -4.63 -0.15
C LEU A 47 6.40 -3.57 -1.18
N ALA A 48 6.07 -2.31 -0.92
CA ALA A 48 6.40 -1.21 -1.83
C ALA A 48 7.92 -1.05 -1.98
N ALA A 49 8.66 -1.04 -0.88
CA ALA A 49 10.11 -0.92 -0.91
C ALA A 49 10.75 -2.05 -1.72
N SER A 50 10.31 -3.29 -1.52
CA SER A 50 10.91 -4.45 -2.18
C SER A 50 10.49 -4.60 -3.64
N TRP A 51 9.25 -4.26 -4.02
CA TRP A 51 8.80 -4.40 -5.41
C TRP A 51 9.10 -3.19 -6.30
N TYR A 52 9.14 -1.99 -5.72
CA TYR A 52 9.35 -0.76 -6.49
C TYR A 52 10.72 -0.11 -6.23
N GLY A 53 11.56 -0.75 -5.43
CA GLY A 53 12.89 -0.21 -5.12
C GLY A 53 12.85 1.13 -4.40
N LEU A 54 11.85 1.34 -3.53
CA LEU A 54 11.69 2.60 -2.83
C LEU A 54 12.58 2.66 -1.58
N GLU A 55 13.15 3.83 -1.32
CA GLU A 55 13.88 4.13 -0.09
C GLU A 55 12.87 4.65 0.93
N LEU A 56 12.59 3.85 1.97
CA LEU A 56 11.67 4.24 3.03
C LEU A 56 12.28 5.33 3.90
N PHE A 57 11.48 6.32 4.26
CA PHE A 57 11.87 7.32 5.25
C PHE A 57 11.76 6.73 6.65
N THR A 58 12.51 7.32 7.59
CA THR A 58 12.37 6.99 9.00
C THR A 58 11.00 7.45 9.51
N ALA A 59 10.49 6.79 10.54
CA ALA A 59 9.20 7.12 11.15
C ALA A 59 9.14 8.61 11.52
N GLY A 60 8.02 9.28 11.18
CA GLY A 60 7.78 10.69 11.47
C GLY A 60 7.76 11.62 10.25
N ALA A 61 7.98 11.14 9.04
CA ALA A 61 7.75 11.93 7.83
C ALA A 61 6.24 12.17 7.66
N GLU A 62 5.84 13.44 7.43
CA GLU A 62 4.41 13.81 7.52
C GLU A 62 3.54 13.27 6.40
N THR A 63 3.92 13.52 5.14
CA THR A 63 3.05 13.18 4.00
C THR A 63 3.55 11.98 3.22
N HIS A 64 4.87 11.84 3.08
CA HIS A 64 5.47 10.81 2.24
C HIS A 64 6.19 9.76 3.06
N ASP A 65 6.07 8.51 2.61
CA ASP A 65 6.65 7.35 3.27
C ASP A 65 8.00 6.96 2.65
N ALA A 66 8.23 7.36 1.40
CA ALA A 66 9.40 6.89 0.65
C ALA A 66 9.78 7.83 -0.49
N LYS A 67 10.97 7.56 -1.03
CA LYS A 67 11.48 8.23 -2.24
C LYS A 67 11.82 7.17 -3.30
N ALA A 68 11.39 7.41 -4.53
CA ALA A 68 11.74 6.59 -5.67
C ALA A 68 13.15 6.91 -6.18
N SER A 69 13.73 6.03 -6.99
CA SER A 69 15.07 6.21 -7.55
C SER A 69 15.22 7.47 -8.40
N ASP A 70 14.13 7.93 -9.01
CA ASP A 70 14.11 9.17 -9.81
C ASP A 70 13.82 10.44 -8.96
N GLY A 71 13.71 10.29 -7.65
CA GLY A 71 13.51 11.40 -6.72
C GLY A 71 12.06 11.70 -6.38
N ARG A 72 11.08 11.04 -7.00
CA ARG A 72 9.67 11.25 -6.66
C ARG A 72 9.41 10.87 -5.20
N LEU A 73 8.65 11.72 -4.51
CA LEU A 73 8.19 11.45 -3.15
C LEU A 73 6.89 10.66 -3.23
N VAL A 74 6.82 9.55 -2.51
CA VAL A 74 5.74 8.58 -2.60
C VAL A 74 5.04 8.40 -1.27
N GLN A 75 3.71 8.50 -1.26
CA GLN A 75 2.89 8.02 -0.17
C GLN A 75 2.42 6.60 -0.49
N ILE A 76 2.59 5.70 0.46
CA ILE A 76 2.21 4.31 0.34
C ILE A 76 0.95 4.07 1.18
N LYS A 77 -0.09 3.56 0.55
CA LYS A 77 -1.32 3.16 1.25
C LYS A 77 -1.57 1.68 1.00
N ALA A 78 -1.71 0.94 2.09
CA ALA A 78 -2.08 -0.46 2.04
C ALA A 78 -3.45 -0.64 2.68
N THR A 79 -4.28 -1.49 2.08
CA THR A 79 -5.62 -1.78 2.58
C THR A 79 -5.97 -3.25 2.39
N GLN A 80 -6.82 -3.78 3.25
CA GLN A 80 -7.37 -5.13 3.12
C GLN A 80 -8.83 -5.10 2.66
N ILE A 81 -9.41 -3.89 2.52
CA ILE A 81 -10.80 -3.66 2.11
C ILE A 81 -10.83 -2.94 0.74
N ASP A 82 -12.03 -2.62 0.25
CA ASP A 82 -12.19 -2.04 -1.10
C ASP A 82 -12.15 -0.51 -1.11
N ARG A 83 -11.44 0.09 -0.16
CA ARG A 83 -11.23 1.54 -0.11
C ARG A 83 -9.92 1.90 0.57
N ALA A 84 -9.44 3.10 0.27
CA ALA A 84 -8.32 3.74 0.95
C ALA A 84 -8.75 5.11 1.46
N ALA A 85 -7.92 5.75 2.26
CA ALA A 85 -8.20 7.09 2.76
C ALA A 85 -6.90 7.91 2.79
N LEU A 86 -7.01 9.17 2.38
CA LEU A 86 -5.89 10.10 2.32
C LEU A 86 -6.12 11.26 3.28
N SER A 87 -5.11 11.62 4.04
CA SER A 87 -5.16 12.78 4.95
C SER A 87 -4.54 14.05 4.33
N SER A 88 -3.79 13.91 3.26
CA SER A 88 -3.17 15.02 2.53
C SER A 88 -2.93 14.63 1.07
N GLU A 89 -2.65 15.63 0.23
CA GLU A 89 -2.33 15.42 -1.18
C GLU A 89 -0.85 15.05 -1.33
N PRO A 90 -0.52 13.80 -1.70
CA PRO A 90 0.88 13.43 -1.93
C PRO A 90 1.35 13.80 -3.33
N ASP A 91 2.66 13.84 -3.55
CA ASP A 91 3.23 14.04 -4.88
C ASP A 91 2.93 12.82 -5.76
N TRP A 92 3.26 11.63 -5.27
CA TRP A 92 2.95 10.35 -5.92
C TRP A 92 2.27 9.42 -4.94
N LEU A 93 1.28 8.68 -5.40
CA LEU A 93 0.50 7.75 -4.57
C LEU A 93 0.62 6.33 -5.11
N LEU A 94 0.95 5.41 -4.22
CA LEU A 94 0.94 3.98 -4.48
C LEU A 94 -0.05 3.32 -3.52
N VAL A 95 -1.08 2.68 -4.06
CA VAL A 95 -2.09 1.97 -3.26
C VAL A 95 -2.02 0.49 -3.56
N LEU A 96 -1.84 -0.31 -2.51
CA LEU A 96 -1.74 -1.77 -2.57
C LEU A 96 -2.89 -2.38 -1.78
N LYS A 97 -3.57 -3.37 -2.36
CA LYS A 97 -4.52 -4.21 -1.62
C LYS A 97 -3.83 -5.50 -1.22
N ILE A 98 -3.87 -5.80 0.08
CA ILE A 98 -3.33 -7.02 0.64
C ILE A 98 -4.46 -8.03 0.78
N HIS A 99 -4.28 -9.21 0.20
CA HIS A 99 -5.28 -10.27 0.20
C HIS A 99 -5.13 -11.19 1.41
N PRO A 100 -6.17 -11.97 1.75
CA PRO A 100 -6.14 -12.86 2.92
C PRO A 100 -5.02 -13.90 2.93
N ASP A 101 -4.46 -14.22 1.76
CA ASP A 101 -3.32 -15.14 1.65
C ASP A 101 -1.95 -14.45 1.76
N GLY A 102 -1.93 -13.13 1.99
CA GLY A 102 -0.71 -12.34 2.09
C GLY A 102 -0.12 -11.88 0.76
N THR A 103 -0.79 -12.17 -0.35
CA THR A 103 -0.45 -11.59 -1.66
C THR A 103 -1.00 -10.17 -1.75
N PHE A 104 -0.57 -9.41 -2.75
CA PHE A 104 -1.07 -8.06 -2.96
C PHE A 104 -1.35 -7.77 -4.44
N THR A 105 -2.17 -6.76 -4.68
CA THR A 105 -2.38 -6.19 -6.01
C THR A 105 -2.15 -4.69 -5.96
N GLU A 106 -1.56 -4.14 -7.04
CA GLU A 106 -1.46 -2.70 -7.23
C GLU A 106 -2.83 -2.18 -7.66
N GLU A 107 -3.38 -1.27 -6.86
CA GLU A 107 -4.68 -0.67 -7.14
C GLU A 107 -4.55 0.72 -7.77
N TYR A 108 -3.47 1.44 -7.45
CA TYR A 108 -3.16 2.74 -8.01
C TYR A 108 -1.67 3.02 -7.93
N ASN A 109 -1.13 3.60 -9.00
CA ASN A 109 0.26 4.02 -9.11
C ASN A 109 0.25 5.26 -10.01
N GLY A 110 0.23 6.44 -9.40
CA GLY A 110 0.04 7.66 -10.16
C GLY A 110 0.19 8.94 -9.34
N PRO A 111 -0.05 10.09 -10.00
CA PRO A 111 0.00 11.38 -9.33
C PRO A 111 -0.98 11.45 -8.16
N GLY A 112 -0.53 12.01 -7.04
CA GLY A 112 -1.36 12.19 -5.86
C GLY A 112 -2.52 13.15 -6.11
N THR A 113 -2.29 14.19 -6.89
CA THR A 113 -3.32 15.19 -7.24
C THR A 113 -4.54 14.55 -7.89
N LEU A 114 -4.34 13.63 -8.84
CA LEU A 114 -5.44 12.96 -9.54
C LEU A 114 -6.32 12.18 -8.55
N ALA A 115 -5.71 11.42 -7.66
CA ALA A 115 -6.45 10.68 -6.64
C ALA A 115 -7.10 11.62 -5.61
N TRP A 116 -6.36 12.61 -5.13
CA TRP A 116 -6.86 13.57 -4.14
C TRP A 116 -8.11 14.32 -4.61
N ASN A 117 -8.12 14.74 -5.87
CA ASN A 117 -9.25 15.47 -6.45
C ASN A 117 -10.51 14.61 -6.57
N HIS A 118 -10.38 13.28 -6.51
CA HIS A 118 -11.50 12.34 -6.60
C HIS A 118 -11.85 11.69 -5.26
N CYS A 119 -11.16 12.08 -4.18
CA CYS A 119 -11.52 11.62 -2.84
C CYS A 119 -12.86 12.20 -2.39
N GLY A 120 -13.56 11.46 -1.55
CA GLY A 120 -14.77 11.92 -0.90
C GLY A 120 -14.49 13.03 0.11
N LYS A 121 -15.56 13.44 0.82
CA LYS A 121 -15.50 14.52 1.80
C LYS A 121 -14.57 14.16 2.98
N MET A 122 -13.86 15.15 3.49
CA MET A 122 -13.06 15.03 4.71
C MET A 122 -13.93 14.57 5.88
N GLN A 123 -13.52 13.48 6.52
CA GLN A 123 -14.18 12.91 7.69
C GLN A 123 -13.61 13.48 8.99
N LYS A 124 -14.28 13.21 10.11
CA LYS A 124 -13.85 13.68 11.45
C LYS A 124 -12.44 13.24 11.81
N ASN A 125 -11.99 12.08 11.31
CA ASN A 125 -10.63 11.59 11.54
C ASN A 125 -9.56 12.29 10.68
N GLY A 126 -9.92 13.31 9.91
CA GLY A 126 -8.99 14.05 9.07
C GLY A 126 -8.64 13.36 7.75
N GLN A 127 -9.40 12.33 7.37
CA GLN A 127 -9.15 11.56 6.15
C GLN A 127 -10.28 11.70 5.13
N ARG A 128 -9.93 11.63 3.86
CA ARG A 128 -10.85 11.63 2.72
C ARG A 128 -10.84 10.24 2.08
N PRO A 129 -11.98 9.53 2.05
CA PRO A 129 -12.03 8.18 1.49
C PRO A 129 -12.08 8.19 -0.04
N ILE A 130 -11.58 7.11 -0.63
CA ILE A 130 -11.71 6.82 -2.06
C ILE A 130 -11.82 5.31 -2.24
N SER A 131 -12.76 4.87 -3.09
CA SER A 131 -12.93 3.45 -3.37
C SER A 131 -11.81 2.93 -4.28
N LEU A 132 -11.46 1.65 -4.15
CA LEU A 132 -10.51 1.03 -5.06
C LEU A 132 -11.04 1.00 -6.50
N ALA A 133 -12.36 0.87 -6.68
CA ALA A 133 -12.98 0.93 -8.00
C ALA A 133 -12.72 2.28 -8.68
N GLU A 134 -12.83 3.38 -7.94
CA GLU A 134 -12.53 4.72 -8.45
C GLU A 134 -11.04 4.85 -8.78
N LEU A 135 -10.17 4.38 -7.90
CA LEU A 135 -8.72 4.40 -8.15
C LEU A 135 -8.34 3.65 -9.42
N ARG A 136 -8.97 2.48 -9.67
CA ARG A 136 -8.71 1.72 -10.91
C ARG A 136 -9.15 2.48 -12.15
N LYS A 137 -10.25 3.22 -12.09
CA LYS A 137 -10.69 4.08 -13.20
C LYS A 137 -9.68 5.19 -13.47
N LEU A 138 -9.19 5.83 -12.42
CA LEU A 138 -8.18 6.89 -12.52
C LEU A 138 -6.85 6.34 -13.05
N GLN A 139 -6.52 5.10 -12.72
CA GLN A 139 -5.29 4.46 -13.20
C GLN A 139 -5.21 4.43 -14.72
N ALA A 140 -6.33 4.29 -15.42
CA ALA A 140 -6.36 4.31 -16.87
C ALA A 140 -5.91 5.65 -17.47
N GLU A 141 -5.99 6.74 -16.69
CA GLU A 141 -5.54 8.07 -17.12
C GLU A 141 -4.04 8.30 -16.90
N VAL A 142 -3.35 7.38 -16.20
CA VAL A 142 -1.91 7.49 -15.93
C VAL A 142 -1.14 6.68 -16.98
N PRO A 143 -0.35 7.34 -17.84
CA PRO A 143 0.48 6.62 -18.81
C PRO A 143 1.39 5.60 -18.13
N VAL A 144 1.52 4.42 -18.71
CA VAL A 144 2.31 3.32 -18.14
C VAL A 144 3.76 3.76 -17.90
N GLU A 145 4.33 4.53 -18.82
CA GLU A 145 5.71 5.03 -18.76
C GLU A 145 5.95 6.02 -17.60
N LEU A 146 4.89 6.62 -17.06
CA LEU A 146 5.00 7.54 -15.92
C LEU A 146 4.81 6.85 -14.56
N ARG A 147 4.33 5.61 -14.55
CA ARG A 147 4.14 4.86 -13.30
C ARG A 147 5.48 4.48 -12.70
N LEU A 148 5.50 4.32 -11.38
CA LEU A 148 6.68 3.76 -10.71
C LEU A 148 6.91 2.35 -11.27
N PRO A 149 8.09 2.05 -11.81
CA PRO A 149 8.37 0.73 -12.34
C PRO A 149 8.61 -0.27 -11.19
N GLN A 150 8.24 -1.52 -11.40
CA GLN A 150 8.70 -2.58 -10.51
C GLN A 150 10.18 -2.83 -10.76
N SER A 151 10.92 -3.09 -9.69
CA SER A 151 12.38 -3.23 -9.76
C SER A 151 12.84 -4.56 -10.38
N VAL A 152 11.92 -5.49 -10.58
CA VAL A 152 12.19 -6.78 -11.24
C VAL A 152 11.00 -7.20 -12.09
#